data_7d98725077e89d19d4d67064f9cb943f
#
_entry.id   7d98725077e89d19d4d67064f9cb943f
#
_cell.length_a   1.000
_cell.length_b   1.000
_cell.length_c   1.000
_cell.angle_alpha   90.00
_cell.angle_beta   90.00
_cell.angle_gamma   90.00
#
_symmetry.space_group_name_H-M   'P 1'
#
loop_
_entity.id
_entity.type
_entity.pdbx_description
1 polymer ?
#
loop_
_entity_poly.entity_id
_entity_poly.type
_entity_poly.pdbx_seq_one_letter_code
_entity_poly.pdbx_strand_id
1 'polypeptide(L)'
;MKKIFRNLMMLLCALTALVSCDESGDKIYLDGFKASDLMASASDVVLSVDNSKDVVLSLAWQNPTLLSSDETKPAGSGVLKTYLQVSASENFTSEKEYTVTDLSKAFTGADLNAAAKDLGLSPDVSSPLYFRIKSLMGSNLDAAYSNVCQVKVTPYLIDMSYINILNENKEQVLTKLYSPNSDGVYSGYMNASSWFHIWGKENDGTIWGNVGQDGHVYEMDNTESAWNIWFPGQTGIYYTVLDTKAKELKPTYIKSMQLNGEDMTYDAPNYAWTKVITTTADNTPVSIVATGAEYSKATGTEDAAAVEKTLNYTLADGKMTDSENAGSVNIPTAGTYTITVKVGDKSDLAYSIVSGDQTTPKPTISNTIGMFSKDGSTLYATFTKVSEGVYTCTYDLSNLYDMRFYFIGDDIDDKRVCYGSVPNSQFSLYKEEDDSNRQGWDIWFNDDAKSMESAKITVDLNTMTWKYE
;
A
#
# COMPACT_ATOMS: atom_id res chain seq x y z
N MET A 1 -0.60 63.24 -81.96
CA MET A 1 -1.80 63.02 -81.10
C MET A 1 -1.78 61.75 -80.28
N LYS A 2 -1.37 60.55 -80.77
CA LYS A 2 -1.33 59.27 -79.98
C LYS A 2 -0.41 59.26 -78.78
N LYS A 3 0.71 59.97 -78.79
CA LYS A 3 1.66 59.98 -77.61
C LYS A 3 1.11 60.89 -76.48
N ILE A 4 0.43 61.99 -76.83
CA ILE A 4 -0.10 62.89 -75.82
C ILE A 4 -1.33 62.25 -75.11
N PHE A 5 -2.12 61.47 -75.82
CA PHE A 5 -3.25 60.75 -75.24
C PHE A 5 -2.82 59.65 -74.32
N ARG A 6 -1.75 58.94 -74.72
CA ARG A 6 -1.19 57.85 -73.89
C ARG A 6 -0.55 58.40 -72.58
N ASN A 7 0.12 59.58 -72.68
CA ASN A 7 0.71 60.19 -71.47
C ASN A 7 -0.35 60.82 -70.56
N LEU A 8 -1.43 61.38 -71.16
CA LEU A 8 -2.60 61.93 -70.42
C LEU A 8 -3.35 60.79 -69.73
N MET A 9 -3.51 59.64 -70.41
CA MET A 9 -4.18 58.45 -69.84
C MET A 9 -3.35 57.81 -68.74
N MET A 10 -2.00 57.79 -68.87
CA MET A 10 -1.10 57.34 -67.76
C MET A 10 -1.11 58.29 -66.56
N LEU A 11 -1.23 59.64 -66.84
CA LEU A 11 -1.33 60.59 -65.76
C LEU A 11 -2.68 60.49 -65.04
N LEU A 12 -3.77 60.22 -65.76
CA LEU A 12 -5.08 60.01 -65.18
C LEU A 12 -5.15 58.70 -64.34
N CYS A 13 -4.51 57.63 -64.80
CA CYS A 13 -4.39 56.39 -64.04
C CYS A 13 -3.46 56.56 -62.80
N ALA A 14 -2.43 57.40 -62.90
CA ALA A 14 -1.58 57.72 -61.76
C ALA A 14 -2.24 58.58 -60.69
N LEU A 15 -3.18 59.45 -61.12
CA LEU A 15 -4.00 60.30 -60.22
C LEU A 15 -5.11 59.50 -59.54
N THR A 16 -5.62 58.41 -60.17
CA THR A 16 -6.61 57.56 -59.54
C THR A 16 -5.95 56.53 -58.63
N ALA A 17 -4.64 56.23 -58.77
CA ALA A 17 -3.90 55.39 -57.88
C ALA A 17 -3.45 56.10 -56.56
N LEU A 18 -3.56 57.41 -56.51
CA LEU A 18 -3.27 58.25 -55.33
C LEU A 18 -4.52 58.55 -54.47
N VAL A 19 -5.71 58.13 -54.94
CA VAL A 19 -6.90 58.01 -54.10
C VAL A 19 -6.93 56.58 -53.56
N SER A 20 -5.78 56.13 -53.05
CA SER A 20 -5.73 54.99 -52.15
C SER A 20 -6.48 55.41 -50.90
N CYS A 21 -7.60 54.79 -50.72
CA CYS A 21 -8.36 54.74 -49.49
C CYS A 21 -7.63 55.34 -48.31
N ASP A 22 -7.94 56.60 -48.03
CA ASP A 22 -7.93 57.01 -46.64
C ASP A 22 -9.08 56.23 -46.00
N GLU A 23 -8.84 54.97 -45.64
CA GLU A 23 -9.67 54.27 -44.71
C GLU A 23 -9.46 54.94 -43.35
N SER A 24 -9.82 56.19 -43.23
CA SER A 24 -10.18 56.85 -42.00
C SER A 24 -11.55 56.35 -41.52
N GLY A 25 -11.76 55.03 -41.63
CA GLY A 25 -12.75 54.39 -40.80
C GLY A 25 -12.20 54.51 -39.37
N ASP A 26 -12.96 55.10 -38.48
CA ASP A 26 -12.64 55.18 -37.09
C ASP A 26 -12.17 53.80 -36.63
N LYS A 27 -10.85 53.67 -36.45
CA LYS A 27 -10.28 52.41 -35.96
C LYS A 27 -10.73 52.26 -34.52
N ILE A 28 -11.58 51.30 -34.29
CA ILE A 28 -12.02 50.94 -32.95
C ILE A 28 -10.91 50.14 -32.30
N TYR A 29 -10.40 50.64 -31.22
CA TYR A 29 -9.38 50.00 -30.42
C TYR A 29 -10.01 49.46 -29.13
N LEU A 30 -9.43 48.41 -28.62
CA LEU A 30 -9.69 47.97 -27.25
C LEU A 30 -8.87 48.85 -26.31
N ASP A 31 -9.54 49.67 -25.48
CA ASP A 31 -8.91 50.65 -24.60
C ASP A 31 -8.57 50.10 -23.24
N GLY A 32 -8.90 48.82 -22.97
CA GLY A 32 -8.59 48.18 -21.69
C GLY A 32 -9.75 47.35 -21.15
N PHE A 33 -9.71 47.13 -19.87
CA PHE A 33 -10.67 46.31 -19.13
C PHE A 33 -11.20 47.08 -17.92
N LYS A 34 -12.48 46.91 -17.62
CA LYS A 34 -13.01 47.12 -16.28
C LYS A 34 -12.98 45.79 -15.57
N ALA A 35 -12.21 45.71 -14.48
CA ALA A 35 -12.04 44.49 -13.68
C ALA A 35 -13.40 43.99 -13.18
N SER A 36 -13.49 42.68 -13.04
CA SER A 36 -14.63 42.00 -12.42
C SER A 36 -14.39 41.76 -10.93
N ASP A 37 -15.48 41.56 -10.19
CA ASP A 37 -15.40 41.18 -8.80
C ASP A 37 -15.24 39.65 -8.65
N LEU A 38 -14.30 39.22 -7.80
CA LEU A 38 -14.16 37.86 -7.36
C LEU A 38 -14.80 37.71 -5.96
N MET A 39 -15.59 36.68 -5.78
CA MET A 39 -16.24 36.32 -4.51
C MET A 39 -15.83 34.91 -4.08
N ALA A 40 -15.67 34.73 -2.77
CA ALA A 40 -15.40 33.43 -2.15
C ALA A 40 -16.60 33.02 -1.29
N SER A 41 -16.91 31.71 -1.28
CA SER A 41 -18.01 31.14 -0.48
C SER A 41 -17.71 31.09 1.02
N ALA A 42 -16.43 31.19 1.41
CA ALA A 42 -15.98 31.17 2.79
C ALA A 42 -14.78 32.10 2.98
N SER A 43 -14.64 32.66 4.17
CA SER A 43 -13.48 33.48 4.59
C SER A 43 -12.52 32.73 5.52
N ASP A 44 -12.90 31.55 6.01
CA ASP A 44 -12.10 30.68 6.86
C ASP A 44 -12.42 29.21 6.54
N VAL A 45 -11.41 28.38 6.29
CA VAL A 45 -11.54 26.98 5.92
C VAL A 45 -10.54 26.17 6.74
N VAL A 46 -11.04 25.27 7.58
CA VAL A 46 -10.25 24.28 8.28
C VAL A 46 -10.29 22.98 7.47
N LEU A 47 -9.12 22.55 7.00
CA LEU A 47 -8.97 21.34 6.20
C LEU A 47 -8.67 20.14 7.10
N SER A 48 -9.17 18.99 6.71
CA SER A 48 -8.93 17.70 7.37
C SER A 48 -9.01 16.56 6.35
N VAL A 49 -8.55 15.37 6.74
CA VAL A 49 -8.73 14.15 5.94
C VAL A 49 -10.21 13.86 5.71
N ASP A 50 -11.06 14.14 6.70
CA ASP A 50 -12.50 13.85 6.64
C ASP A 50 -13.22 14.66 5.57
N ASN A 51 -12.81 15.93 5.35
CA ASN A 51 -13.40 16.80 4.32
C ASN A 51 -12.59 16.86 3.02
N SER A 52 -11.62 15.95 2.84
CA SER A 52 -10.71 15.95 1.69
C SER A 52 -11.42 15.84 0.33
N LYS A 53 -12.54 15.11 0.29
CA LYS A 53 -13.35 14.89 -0.92
C LYS A 53 -14.50 15.91 -1.09
N ASP A 54 -14.80 16.67 -0.04
CA ASP A 54 -15.86 17.66 -0.05
C ASP A 54 -15.42 18.95 -0.71
N VAL A 55 -16.35 19.67 -1.35
CA VAL A 55 -16.10 21.05 -1.82
C VAL A 55 -16.10 21.97 -0.60
N VAL A 56 -14.93 22.49 -0.25
CA VAL A 56 -14.71 23.33 0.95
C VAL A 56 -14.63 24.83 0.62
N LEU A 57 -14.31 25.18 -0.60
CA LEU A 57 -14.24 26.56 -1.09
C LEU A 57 -14.72 26.64 -2.53
N SER A 58 -15.62 27.56 -2.81
CA SER A 58 -16.03 27.93 -4.15
C SER A 58 -15.72 29.40 -4.40
N LEU A 59 -15.15 29.69 -5.54
CA LEU A 59 -14.87 31.03 -6.03
C LEU A 59 -15.76 31.29 -7.24
N ALA A 60 -16.32 32.49 -7.35
CA ALA A 60 -17.12 32.91 -8.48
C ALA A 60 -16.77 34.33 -8.88
N TRP A 61 -16.82 34.61 -10.19
CA TRP A 61 -16.49 35.90 -10.74
C TRP A 61 -17.33 36.16 -12.01
N GLN A 62 -17.19 37.35 -12.54
CA GLN A 62 -17.75 37.73 -13.85
C GLN A 62 -16.60 37.98 -14.82
N ASN A 63 -16.85 37.88 -16.11
CA ASN A 63 -15.88 38.35 -17.11
C ASN A 63 -15.64 39.84 -16.97
N PRO A 64 -14.38 40.31 -17.14
CA PRO A 64 -14.13 41.74 -17.18
C PRO A 64 -14.89 42.38 -18.33
N THR A 65 -15.39 43.60 -18.13
CA THR A 65 -15.99 44.39 -19.20
C THR A 65 -14.84 44.93 -20.08
N LEU A 66 -14.93 44.63 -21.38
CA LEU A 66 -14.00 45.18 -22.37
C LEU A 66 -14.39 46.63 -22.69
N LEU A 67 -13.42 47.52 -22.59
CA LEU A 67 -13.59 48.93 -22.93
C LEU A 67 -13.22 49.14 -24.39
N SER A 68 -14.11 49.72 -25.15
CA SER A 68 -13.90 50.13 -26.56
C SER A 68 -13.66 51.64 -26.67
N SER A 69 -12.79 52.04 -27.58
CA SER A 69 -12.59 53.48 -27.91
C SER A 69 -13.83 54.13 -28.47
N ASP A 70 -14.82 53.36 -28.93
CA ASP A 70 -16.14 53.80 -29.32
C ASP A 70 -17.18 53.11 -28.42
N GLU A 71 -17.72 53.85 -27.46
CA GLU A 71 -18.68 53.35 -26.48
C GLU A 71 -19.98 52.80 -27.13
N THR A 72 -20.25 53.16 -28.38
CA THR A 72 -21.45 52.69 -29.12
C THR A 72 -21.23 51.32 -29.76
N LYS A 73 -19.99 50.85 -29.81
CA LYS A 73 -19.62 49.57 -30.43
C LYS A 73 -18.97 48.63 -29.40
N PRO A 74 -19.62 47.53 -29.06
CA PRO A 74 -19.07 46.61 -28.12
C PRO A 74 -17.77 45.97 -28.64
N ALA A 75 -16.75 45.90 -27.79
CA ALA A 75 -15.54 45.18 -28.12
C ALA A 75 -15.83 43.68 -28.25
N GLY A 76 -15.32 43.06 -29.30
CA GLY A 76 -15.48 41.62 -29.53
C GLY A 76 -14.80 40.79 -28.43
N SER A 77 -15.50 39.81 -27.89
CA SER A 77 -15.02 38.95 -26.81
C SER A 77 -13.98 37.90 -27.25
N GLY A 78 -13.40 38.03 -28.40
CA GLY A 78 -12.81 36.96 -29.22
C GLY A 78 -11.64 36.18 -28.65
N VAL A 79 -10.85 36.58 -27.65
CA VAL A 79 -9.72 35.76 -27.17
C VAL A 79 -9.34 36.13 -25.72
N LEU A 80 -10.33 36.22 -24.86
CA LEU A 80 -10.08 36.41 -23.44
C LEU A 80 -9.52 35.13 -22.81
N LYS A 81 -8.32 35.19 -22.22
CA LYS A 81 -7.76 34.10 -21.39
C LYS A 81 -7.90 34.50 -19.94
N THR A 82 -8.48 33.64 -19.15
CA THR A 82 -8.70 33.86 -17.72
C THR A 82 -7.94 32.86 -16.89
N TYR A 83 -7.29 33.36 -15.87
CA TYR A 83 -6.52 32.56 -14.90
C TYR A 83 -6.96 32.91 -13.49
N LEU A 84 -7.15 31.91 -12.66
CA LEU A 84 -7.25 32.07 -11.22
C LEU A 84 -5.84 31.98 -10.65
N GLN A 85 -5.38 33.02 -9.99
CA GLN A 85 -4.13 33.05 -9.24
C GLN A 85 -4.40 32.84 -7.76
N VAL A 86 -3.58 32.00 -7.12
CA VAL A 86 -3.59 31.70 -5.68
C VAL A 86 -2.20 31.97 -5.14
N SER A 87 -2.08 32.69 -4.02
CA SER A 87 -0.79 33.06 -3.43
C SER A 87 -0.86 33.07 -1.91
N ALA A 88 0.25 32.75 -1.24
CA ALA A 88 0.42 32.97 0.19
C ALA A 88 0.74 34.43 0.54
N SER A 89 1.01 35.27 -0.48
CA SER A 89 1.32 36.70 -0.33
C SER A 89 0.27 37.55 -1.03
N GLU A 90 -0.22 38.60 -0.37
CA GLU A 90 -1.18 39.57 -0.93
C GLU A 90 -0.65 40.23 -2.21
N ASN A 91 0.66 40.37 -2.34
CA ASN A 91 1.31 40.96 -3.50
C ASN A 91 1.58 39.98 -4.65
N PHE A 92 1.19 38.70 -4.50
CA PHE A 92 1.36 37.65 -5.52
C PHE A 92 2.82 37.52 -5.99
N THR A 93 3.77 37.58 -5.07
CA THR A 93 5.21 37.40 -5.38
C THR A 93 5.56 35.97 -5.74
N SER A 94 4.76 35.02 -5.32
CA SER A 94 4.77 33.61 -5.71
C SER A 94 3.34 33.15 -5.79
N GLU A 95 2.91 32.70 -6.95
CA GLU A 95 1.53 32.26 -7.17
C GLU A 95 1.46 30.92 -7.89
N LYS A 96 0.37 30.22 -7.62
CA LYS A 96 -0.10 29.07 -8.40
C LYS A 96 -1.22 29.56 -9.34
N GLU A 97 -1.10 29.25 -10.61
CA GLU A 97 -2.02 29.73 -11.66
C GLU A 97 -2.84 28.56 -12.22
N TYR A 98 -4.15 28.73 -12.28
CA TYR A 98 -5.10 27.77 -12.86
C TYR A 98 -5.75 28.40 -14.09
N THR A 99 -5.63 27.78 -15.25
CA THR A 99 -6.42 28.16 -16.43
C THR A 99 -7.87 27.82 -16.17
N VAL A 100 -8.78 28.78 -16.36
CA VAL A 100 -10.22 28.61 -16.13
C VAL A 100 -10.98 28.99 -17.35
N THR A 101 -12.02 28.19 -17.69
CA THR A 101 -12.96 28.44 -18.81
C THR A 101 -14.32 28.84 -18.29
N ASP A 102 -14.66 28.43 -17.08
CA ASP A 102 -15.92 28.75 -16.41
C ASP A 102 -15.76 30.01 -15.56
N LEU A 103 -16.87 30.57 -15.11
CA LEU A 103 -16.91 31.75 -14.22
C LEU A 103 -16.89 31.37 -12.73
N SER A 104 -16.48 30.13 -12.42
CA SER A 104 -16.34 29.64 -11.09
C SER A 104 -15.25 28.57 -11.00
N LYS A 105 -14.70 28.37 -9.79
CA LYS A 105 -13.79 27.29 -9.46
C LYS A 105 -14.12 26.78 -8.07
N ALA A 106 -14.40 25.49 -7.97
CA ALA A 106 -14.51 24.79 -6.70
C ALA A 106 -13.18 24.13 -6.35
N PHE A 107 -12.85 24.14 -5.07
CA PHE A 107 -11.75 23.39 -4.49
C PHE A 107 -12.30 22.35 -3.53
N THR A 108 -11.89 21.11 -3.72
CA THR A 108 -12.06 20.09 -2.69
C THR A 108 -11.08 20.33 -1.55
N GLY A 109 -11.31 19.70 -0.38
CA GLY A 109 -10.38 19.79 0.74
C GLY A 109 -8.97 19.35 0.34
N ALA A 110 -8.84 18.27 -0.45
CA ALA A 110 -7.55 17.80 -0.94
C ALA A 110 -6.88 18.80 -1.90
N ASP A 111 -7.62 19.38 -2.85
CA ASP A 111 -7.09 20.35 -3.82
C ASP A 111 -6.58 21.61 -3.11
N LEU A 112 -7.36 22.14 -2.16
CA LEU A 112 -7.00 23.33 -1.42
C LEU A 112 -5.81 23.07 -0.48
N ASN A 113 -5.76 21.89 0.16
CA ASN A 113 -4.62 21.47 0.97
C ASN A 113 -3.33 21.36 0.15
N ALA A 114 -3.41 20.77 -1.04
CA ALA A 114 -2.27 20.69 -1.96
C ALA A 114 -1.80 22.08 -2.40
N ALA A 115 -2.72 22.98 -2.74
CA ALA A 115 -2.38 24.36 -3.10
C ALA A 115 -1.71 25.11 -1.93
N ALA A 116 -2.24 24.97 -0.72
CA ALA A 116 -1.69 25.57 0.48
C ALA A 116 -0.26 25.06 0.79
N LYS A 117 -0.05 23.75 0.69
CA LYS A 117 1.26 23.10 0.86
C LYS A 117 2.26 23.56 -0.18
N ASP A 118 1.88 23.60 -1.46
CA ASP A 118 2.75 24.04 -2.56
C ASP A 118 3.18 25.51 -2.40
N LEU A 119 2.34 26.31 -1.76
CA LEU A 119 2.61 27.73 -1.44
C LEU A 119 3.30 27.92 -0.07
N GLY A 120 3.68 26.82 0.59
CA GLY A 120 4.49 26.84 1.81
C GLY A 120 3.75 27.14 3.11
N LEU A 121 2.40 26.98 3.15
CA LEU A 121 1.64 27.10 4.40
C LEU A 121 1.99 25.95 5.33
N SER A 122 2.16 26.26 6.61
CA SER A 122 2.45 25.25 7.65
C SER A 122 1.17 24.50 8.03
N PRO A 123 1.23 23.15 8.15
CA PRO A 123 0.12 22.36 8.65
C PRO A 123 -0.32 22.83 10.04
N ASP A 124 -1.61 22.67 10.34
CA ASP A 124 -2.27 23.00 11.61
C ASP A 124 -2.16 24.48 12.02
N VAL A 125 -1.68 25.35 11.11
CA VAL A 125 -1.57 26.79 11.33
C VAL A 125 -2.52 27.52 10.37
N SER A 126 -3.50 28.27 10.93
CA SER A 126 -4.38 29.13 10.15
C SER A 126 -3.59 30.26 9.51
N SER A 127 -3.52 30.28 8.19
CA SER A 127 -2.74 31.23 7.40
C SER A 127 -3.56 31.76 6.24
N PRO A 128 -3.34 33.02 5.79
CA PRO A 128 -4.08 33.59 4.68
C PRO A 128 -3.62 33.00 3.34
N LEU A 129 -4.57 32.66 2.47
CA LEU A 129 -4.41 32.52 1.04
C LEU A 129 -5.15 33.64 0.33
N TYR A 130 -4.53 34.17 -0.70
CA TYR A 130 -5.03 35.25 -1.51
C TYR A 130 -5.39 34.76 -2.89
N PHE A 131 -6.54 35.16 -3.39
CA PHE A 131 -7.09 34.75 -4.68
C PHE A 131 -7.41 35.98 -5.51
N ARG A 132 -7.07 35.96 -6.81
CA ARG A 132 -7.52 36.95 -7.78
C ARG A 132 -7.68 36.34 -9.15
N ILE A 133 -8.47 36.98 -9.99
CA ILE A 133 -8.60 36.65 -11.42
C ILE A 133 -7.65 37.54 -12.19
N LYS A 134 -6.88 36.92 -13.08
CA LYS A 134 -6.05 37.59 -14.09
C LYS A 134 -6.66 37.32 -15.46
N SER A 135 -6.97 38.38 -16.18
CA SER A 135 -7.54 38.32 -17.51
C SER A 135 -6.61 38.95 -18.54
N LEU A 136 -6.36 38.24 -19.63
CA LEU A 136 -5.48 38.63 -20.72
C LEU A 136 -6.25 38.62 -22.04
N MET A 137 -5.99 39.62 -22.88
CA MET A 137 -6.51 39.63 -24.25
C MET A 137 -5.39 39.99 -25.21
N GLY A 138 -4.91 39.01 -25.95
CA GLY A 138 -3.76 39.18 -26.82
C GLY A 138 -2.46 39.47 -26.06
N SER A 139 -1.42 39.96 -26.75
CA SER A 139 -0.10 40.26 -26.20
C SER A 139 0.16 41.75 -26.00
N ASN A 140 -0.78 42.62 -26.42
CA ASN A 140 -0.56 44.06 -26.51
C ASN A 140 -1.30 44.87 -25.43
N LEU A 141 -2.00 44.19 -24.54
CA LEU A 141 -2.71 44.82 -23.43
C LEU A 141 -2.17 44.28 -22.11
N ASP A 142 -2.09 45.17 -21.13
CA ASP A 142 -1.77 44.75 -19.77
C ASP A 142 -2.85 43.84 -19.20
N ALA A 143 -2.45 42.96 -18.30
CA ALA A 143 -3.39 42.09 -17.63
C ALA A 143 -4.36 42.88 -16.76
N ALA A 144 -5.63 42.54 -16.81
CA ALA A 144 -6.62 43.02 -15.85
C ALA A 144 -6.71 42.08 -14.66
N TYR A 145 -6.79 42.63 -13.45
CA TYR A 145 -6.91 41.86 -12.22
C TYR A 145 -8.23 42.21 -11.51
N SER A 146 -8.88 41.22 -10.94
CA SER A 146 -10.00 41.41 -10.02
C SER A 146 -9.57 42.01 -8.69
N ASN A 147 -10.51 42.29 -7.79
CA ASN A 147 -10.21 42.42 -6.38
C ASN A 147 -9.52 41.15 -5.86
N VAL A 148 -8.78 41.28 -4.74
CA VAL A 148 -8.17 40.18 -4.02
C VAL A 148 -9.16 39.67 -2.95
N CYS A 149 -9.47 38.37 -2.99
CA CYS A 149 -10.16 37.68 -1.93
C CYS A 149 -9.16 37.02 -1.00
N GLN A 150 -9.24 37.30 0.30
CA GLN A 150 -8.47 36.61 1.31
C GLN A 150 -9.34 35.53 1.98
N VAL A 151 -8.81 34.32 2.05
CA VAL A 151 -9.39 33.21 2.81
C VAL A 151 -8.35 32.66 3.77
N LYS A 152 -8.69 32.57 5.05
CA LYS A 152 -7.83 31.86 6.01
C LYS A 152 -7.97 30.38 5.76
N VAL A 153 -6.84 29.68 5.65
CA VAL A 153 -6.80 28.24 5.42
C VAL A 153 -5.92 27.61 6.49
N THR A 154 -6.44 26.59 7.17
CA THR A 154 -5.66 25.74 8.07
C THR A 154 -5.42 24.41 7.35
N PRO A 155 -4.22 24.20 6.75
CA PRO A 155 -3.89 22.93 6.09
C PRO A 155 -3.70 21.81 7.09
N TYR A 156 -3.81 20.57 6.64
CA TYR A 156 -3.46 19.40 7.43
C TYR A 156 -2.24 18.68 6.85
N LEU A 157 -1.50 18.00 7.72
CA LEU A 157 -0.44 17.10 7.31
C LEU A 157 -1.02 15.71 7.09
N ILE A 158 -0.79 15.14 5.93
CA ILE A 158 -1.02 13.71 5.73
C ILE A 158 0.17 12.99 6.39
N ASP A 159 -0.13 12.22 7.42
CA ASP A 159 0.88 11.37 8.05
C ASP A 159 1.19 10.20 7.11
N MET A 160 2.29 10.31 6.37
CA MET A 160 2.80 9.27 5.49
C MET A 160 3.88 8.40 6.17
N SER A 161 4.00 8.46 7.50
CA SER A 161 4.98 7.64 8.22
C SER A 161 4.62 6.15 8.22
N TYR A 162 3.38 5.79 7.93
CA TYR A 162 2.92 4.41 7.79
C TYR A 162 1.71 4.29 6.87
N ILE A 163 1.49 3.07 6.39
CA ILE A 163 0.27 2.65 5.69
C ILE A 163 -0.37 1.49 6.45
N ASN A 164 -1.71 1.50 6.60
CA ASN A 164 -2.43 0.40 7.20
C ASN A 164 -2.64 -0.71 6.17
N ILE A 165 -2.33 -1.94 6.54
CA ILE A 165 -2.64 -3.13 5.76
C ILE A 165 -3.96 -3.70 6.25
N LEU A 166 -4.95 -3.70 5.38
CA LEU A 166 -6.30 -4.16 5.67
C LEU A 166 -6.49 -5.59 5.18
N ASN A 167 -7.42 -6.31 5.81
CA ASN A 167 -7.88 -7.60 5.33
C ASN A 167 -8.63 -7.48 3.99
N GLU A 168 -8.97 -8.62 3.40
CA GLU A 168 -9.67 -8.75 2.12
C GLU A 168 -10.94 -7.88 2.03
N ASN A 169 -11.71 -7.79 3.11
CA ASN A 169 -12.98 -7.05 3.17
C ASN A 169 -12.80 -5.56 3.50
N LYS A 170 -11.58 -5.09 3.76
CA LYS A 170 -11.25 -3.71 4.19
C LYS A 170 -11.80 -3.30 5.57
N GLU A 171 -12.21 -4.26 6.40
CA GLU A 171 -12.87 -4.03 7.67
C GLU A 171 -11.90 -4.01 8.86
N GLN A 172 -10.78 -4.73 8.73
CA GLN A 172 -9.81 -4.91 9.81
C GLN A 172 -8.41 -4.49 9.38
N VAL A 173 -7.71 -3.77 10.24
CA VAL A 173 -6.27 -3.51 10.12
C VAL A 173 -5.52 -4.74 10.64
N LEU A 174 -4.79 -5.41 9.76
CA LEU A 174 -3.97 -6.56 10.10
C LEU A 174 -2.63 -6.14 10.69
N THR A 175 -1.98 -5.18 10.06
CA THR A 175 -0.68 -4.63 10.45
C THR A 175 -0.46 -3.28 9.79
N LYS A 176 0.74 -2.70 9.99
CA LYS A 176 1.19 -1.49 9.33
C LYS A 176 2.52 -1.74 8.64
N LEU A 177 2.74 -1.11 7.49
CA LEU A 177 4.07 -0.92 6.93
C LEU A 177 4.51 0.52 7.19
N TYR A 178 5.80 0.74 7.40
CA TYR A 178 6.33 2.04 7.81
C TYR A 178 7.16 2.68 6.72
N SER A 179 7.10 4.02 6.65
CA SER A 179 7.91 4.86 5.77
C SER A 179 8.74 5.81 6.62
N PRO A 180 10.02 5.47 6.91
CA PRO A 180 10.89 6.34 7.71
C PRO A 180 11.07 7.74 7.12
N ASN A 181 10.98 7.86 5.79
CA ASN A 181 11.12 9.12 5.07
C ASN A 181 9.77 9.82 4.84
N SER A 182 8.64 9.20 5.20
CA SER A 182 7.29 9.70 4.93
C SER A 182 7.08 10.07 3.46
N ASP A 183 7.58 9.23 2.55
CA ASP A 183 7.70 9.53 1.13
C ASP A 183 6.84 8.64 0.22
N GLY A 184 5.94 7.82 0.78
CA GLY A 184 5.07 6.92 0.02
C GLY A 184 5.72 5.57 -0.33
N VAL A 185 6.92 5.29 0.20
CA VAL A 185 7.54 3.98 0.17
C VAL A 185 7.45 3.37 1.56
N TYR A 186 6.61 2.36 1.70
CA TYR A 186 6.33 1.70 2.98
C TYR A 186 6.93 0.31 2.98
N SER A 187 7.55 -0.08 4.10
CA SER A 187 8.13 -1.41 4.21
C SER A 187 7.96 -2.00 5.61
N GLY A 188 8.07 -3.32 5.69
CA GLY A 188 8.03 -4.04 6.96
C GLY A 188 7.81 -5.53 6.78
N TYR A 189 7.95 -6.25 7.88
CA TYR A 189 7.71 -7.67 7.95
C TYR A 189 6.27 -7.96 8.37
N MET A 190 5.67 -8.99 7.79
CA MET A 190 4.34 -9.42 8.14
C MET A 190 4.21 -10.94 8.04
N ASN A 191 3.31 -11.49 8.83
CA ASN A 191 2.91 -12.89 8.75
C ASN A 191 1.84 -13.04 7.67
N ALA A 192 1.98 -14.00 6.80
CA ALA A 192 1.01 -14.30 5.77
C ALA A 192 0.64 -15.79 5.79
N SER A 193 -0.64 -16.08 5.73
CA SER A 193 -1.15 -17.42 5.43
C SER A 193 -1.05 -17.70 3.92
N SER A 194 -1.32 -18.92 3.50
CA SER A 194 -1.37 -19.26 2.08
C SER A 194 -2.53 -18.59 1.33
N TRP A 195 -3.56 -18.13 2.03
CA TRP A 195 -4.66 -17.33 1.50
C TRP A 195 -4.60 -15.92 2.09
N PHE A 196 -3.57 -15.17 1.73
CA PHE A 196 -3.35 -13.84 2.28
C PHE A 196 -3.67 -12.77 1.25
N HIS A 197 -4.84 -12.14 1.40
CA HIS A 197 -5.37 -11.11 0.53
C HIS A 197 -5.50 -9.82 1.31
N ILE A 198 -4.95 -8.73 0.77
CA ILE A 198 -4.82 -7.47 1.48
C ILE A 198 -5.15 -6.24 0.64
N TRP A 199 -5.29 -5.11 1.32
CA TRP A 199 -5.30 -3.76 0.77
C TRP A 199 -4.35 -2.88 1.57
N GLY A 200 -3.77 -1.88 0.92
CA GLY A 200 -3.08 -0.80 1.60
C GLY A 200 -4.01 0.40 1.78
N LYS A 201 -4.02 1.04 2.97
CA LYS A 201 -4.79 2.27 3.21
C LYS A 201 -3.88 3.33 3.82
N GLU A 202 -3.64 4.41 3.07
CA GLU A 202 -2.94 5.60 3.55
C GLU A 202 -3.83 6.43 4.50
N ASN A 203 -3.21 7.33 5.26
CA ASN A 203 -3.92 8.11 6.26
C ASN A 203 -4.78 9.25 5.68
N ASP A 204 -4.67 9.54 4.38
CA ASP A 204 -5.60 10.41 3.66
C ASP A 204 -6.86 9.66 3.18
N GLY A 205 -6.95 8.37 3.48
CA GLY A 205 -8.04 7.51 3.08
C GLY A 205 -7.87 6.86 1.71
N THR A 206 -6.78 7.11 1.00
CA THR A 206 -6.47 6.45 -0.28
C THR A 206 -6.26 4.96 -0.05
N ILE A 207 -6.96 4.14 -0.83
CA ILE A 207 -6.88 2.68 -0.77
C ILE A 207 -6.12 2.19 -2.00
N TRP A 208 -5.10 1.40 -1.75
CA TRP A 208 -4.25 0.77 -2.76
C TRP A 208 -4.58 -0.72 -2.86
N GLY A 209 -4.82 -1.17 -4.07
CA GLY A 209 -4.99 -2.57 -4.43
C GLY A 209 -4.13 -2.91 -5.63
N ASN A 210 -4.48 -4.00 -6.30
CA ASN A 210 -3.77 -4.51 -7.47
C ASN A 210 -4.51 -4.13 -8.76
N VAL A 211 -3.76 -3.93 -9.84
CA VAL A 211 -4.33 -3.67 -11.17
C VAL A 211 -5.03 -4.94 -11.69
N GLY A 212 -6.32 -4.81 -12.03
CA GLY A 212 -7.12 -5.90 -12.61
C GLY A 212 -7.49 -7.00 -11.60
N GLN A 213 -8.15 -8.03 -12.11
CA GLN A 213 -8.75 -9.10 -11.30
C GLN A 213 -7.76 -10.17 -10.83
N ASP A 214 -6.58 -10.24 -11.43
CA ASP A 214 -5.51 -11.09 -10.96
C ASP A 214 -4.71 -10.37 -9.88
N GLY A 215 -4.95 -10.73 -8.64
CA GLY A 215 -4.31 -10.13 -7.47
C GLY A 215 -2.79 -10.34 -7.36
N HIS A 216 -2.19 -11.12 -8.26
CA HIS A 216 -0.77 -11.47 -8.29
C HIS A 216 0.08 -10.57 -9.21
N VAL A 217 -0.49 -9.56 -9.84
CA VAL A 217 0.24 -8.70 -10.80
C VAL A 217 1.26 -7.80 -10.10
N TYR A 218 1.02 -7.43 -8.85
CA TYR A 218 1.86 -6.53 -8.04
C TYR A 218 2.10 -5.13 -8.64
N GLU A 219 1.31 -4.75 -9.63
CA GLU A 219 1.17 -3.37 -10.05
C GLU A 219 0.01 -2.73 -9.29
N MET A 220 0.29 -1.62 -8.58
CA MET A 220 -0.67 -1.02 -7.66
C MET A 220 -1.59 -0.04 -8.35
N ASP A 221 -2.86 -0.06 -7.94
CA ASP A 221 -3.91 0.86 -8.36
C ASP A 221 -4.67 1.40 -7.15
N ASN A 222 -5.12 2.65 -7.23
CA ASN A 222 -5.92 3.31 -6.21
C ASN A 222 -7.27 3.81 -6.73
N THR A 223 -7.69 3.30 -7.89
CA THR A 223 -9.01 3.60 -8.49
C THR A 223 -10.09 2.64 -7.95
N GLU A 224 -11.34 2.92 -8.27
CA GLU A 224 -12.47 2.04 -7.92
C GLU A 224 -12.39 0.65 -8.61
N SER A 225 -11.57 0.53 -9.67
CA SER A 225 -11.34 -0.72 -10.39
C SER A 225 -10.26 -1.60 -9.77
N ALA A 226 -9.57 -1.14 -8.72
CA ALA A 226 -8.55 -1.92 -8.04
C ALA A 226 -9.14 -3.17 -7.38
N TRP A 227 -8.34 -4.25 -7.38
CA TRP A 227 -8.63 -5.51 -6.72
C TRP A 227 -7.75 -5.72 -5.49
N ASN A 228 -8.13 -6.65 -4.61
CA ASN A 228 -7.25 -7.00 -3.49
C ASN A 228 -5.93 -7.60 -4.00
N ILE A 229 -4.90 -7.43 -3.23
CA ILE A 229 -3.56 -7.92 -3.52
C ILE A 229 -3.46 -9.34 -2.95
N TRP A 230 -3.01 -10.31 -3.76
CA TRP A 230 -2.82 -11.69 -3.35
C TRP A 230 -1.33 -11.98 -3.19
N PHE A 231 -0.97 -12.57 -2.06
CA PHE A 231 0.42 -12.97 -1.80
C PHE A 231 0.76 -14.29 -2.51
N PRO A 232 2.05 -14.65 -2.65
CA PRO A 232 2.49 -15.81 -3.44
C PRO A 232 2.00 -17.19 -2.99
N GLY A 233 1.27 -17.29 -1.87
CA GLY A 233 0.63 -18.53 -1.46
C GLY A 233 1.44 -19.39 -0.47
N GLN A 234 2.70 -19.03 -0.16
CA GLN A 234 3.45 -19.69 0.91
C GLN A 234 3.07 -19.11 2.26
N THR A 235 2.73 -19.97 3.22
CA THR A 235 2.56 -19.56 4.63
C THR A 235 3.91 -19.22 5.24
N GLY A 236 4.07 -18.02 5.77
CA GLY A 236 5.32 -17.63 6.39
C GLY A 236 5.46 -16.15 6.67
N ILE A 237 6.69 -15.73 6.89
CA ILE A 237 7.06 -14.34 7.09
C ILE A 237 7.47 -13.73 5.74
N TYR A 238 6.96 -12.55 5.47
CA TYR A 238 7.31 -11.77 4.29
C TYR A 238 7.88 -10.41 4.69
N TYR A 239 8.99 -10.02 4.06
CA TYR A 239 9.38 -8.62 3.99
C TYR A 239 8.66 -7.99 2.81
N THR A 240 7.90 -6.93 3.05
CA THR A 240 7.04 -6.34 2.02
C THR A 240 7.40 -4.88 1.83
N VAL A 241 7.58 -4.48 0.57
CA VAL A 241 7.72 -3.07 0.17
C VAL A 241 6.53 -2.70 -0.70
N LEU A 242 5.78 -1.69 -0.28
CA LEU A 242 4.71 -1.07 -1.05
C LEU A 242 5.16 0.34 -1.43
N ASP A 243 5.40 0.56 -2.72
CA ASP A 243 5.80 1.85 -3.28
C ASP A 243 4.64 2.47 -4.04
N THR A 244 3.99 3.48 -3.45
CA THR A 244 2.83 4.15 -4.03
C THR A 244 3.21 5.08 -5.19
N LYS A 245 4.48 5.53 -5.28
CA LYS A 245 4.98 6.34 -6.38
C LYS A 245 5.30 5.51 -7.61
N ALA A 246 6.03 4.39 -7.41
CA ALA A 246 6.31 3.43 -8.48
C ALA A 246 5.09 2.56 -8.82
N LYS A 247 4.05 2.62 -7.98
CA LYS A 247 2.86 1.77 -8.07
C LYS A 247 3.22 0.30 -8.14
N GLU A 248 4.00 -0.16 -7.16
CA GLU A 248 4.51 -1.52 -7.12
C GLU A 248 4.48 -2.09 -5.71
N LEU A 249 4.13 -3.39 -5.60
CA LEU A 249 4.34 -4.18 -4.40
C LEU A 249 5.46 -5.18 -4.65
N LYS A 250 6.33 -5.36 -3.64
CA LYS A 250 7.40 -6.37 -3.64
C LYS A 250 7.33 -7.18 -2.36
N PRO A 251 6.63 -8.31 -2.34
CA PRO A 251 6.69 -9.25 -1.23
C PRO A 251 7.91 -10.15 -1.38
N THR A 252 8.73 -10.25 -0.34
CA THR A 252 9.87 -11.17 -0.26
C THR A 252 9.56 -12.25 0.77
N TYR A 253 9.26 -13.46 0.31
CA TYR A 253 9.06 -14.61 1.19
C TYR A 253 10.38 -15.03 1.85
N ILE A 254 10.42 -15.17 3.16
CA ILE A 254 11.60 -15.65 3.90
C ILE A 254 11.64 -17.18 3.81
N LYS A 255 12.53 -17.71 2.96
CA LYS A 255 12.68 -19.15 2.71
C LYS A 255 13.40 -19.87 3.84
N SER A 256 14.45 -19.26 4.35
CA SER A 256 15.27 -19.81 5.42
C SER A 256 15.87 -18.70 6.28
N MET A 257 16.18 -19.05 7.51
CA MET A 257 16.91 -18.20 8.43
C MET A 257 18.03 -19.01 9.07
N GLN A 258 19.22 -18.45 9.15
CA GLN A 258 20.41 -19.10 9.65
C GLN A 258 21.00 -18.33 10.82
N LEU A 259 21.35 -19.03 11.87
CA LEU A 259 22.12 -18.54 13.00
C LEU A 259 23.55 -19.05 12.85
N ASN A 260 24.53 -18.14 12.69
CA ASN A 260 25.94 -18.48 12.46
C ASN A 260 26.16 -19.47 11.30
N GLY A 261 25.34 -19.37 10.24
CA GLY A 261 25.40 -20.25 9.07
C GLY A 261 24.70 -21.61 9.23
N GLU A 262 24.07 -21.86 10.36
CA GLU A 262 23.27 -23.07 10.59
C GLU A 262 21.78 -22.75 10.55
N ASP A 263 21.00 -23.60 9.89
CA ASP A 263 19.57 -23.37 9.72
C ASP A 263 18.82 -23.32 11.07
N MET A 264 17.92 -22.37 11.19
CA MET A 264 16.92 -22.30 12.25
C MET A 264 15.66 -23.08 11.81
N THR A 265 14.93 -23.61 12.76
CA THR A 265 13.67 -24.32 12.51
C THR A 265 12.52 -23.32 12.47
N TYR A 266 11.70 -23.38 11.42
CA TYR A 266 10.50 -22.57 11.31
C TYR A 266 9.31 -23.23 11.99
N ASP A 267 8.72 -22.52 12.93
CA ASP A 267 7.47 -22.88 13.62
C ASP A 267 6.30 -22.15 12.93
N ALA A 268 5.63 -22.84 12.04
CA ALA A 268 4.57 -22.25 11.22
C ALA A 268 3.36 -21.73 12.04
N PRO A 269 2.85 -22.46 13.05
CA PRO A 269 1.77 -21.97 13.91
C PRO A 269 2.06 -20.66 14.61
N ASN A 270 3.31 -20.44 15.02
CA ASN A 270 3.72 -19.26 15.75
C ASN A 270 4.41 -18.20 14.87
N TYR A 271 4.56 -18.45 13.58
CA TYR A 271 5.29 -17.59 12.64
C TYR A 271 6.67 -17.20 13.21
N ALA A 272 7.42 -18.18 13.70
CA ALA A 272 8.68 -17.95 14.38
C ALA A 272 9.79 -18.89 13.87
N TRP A 273 11.01 -18.37 13.80
CA TRP A 273 12.21 -19.15 13.57
C TRP A 273 12.89 -19.39 14.91
N THR A 274 13.27 -20.64 15.21
CA THR A 274 13.85 -21.00 16.50
C THR A 274 15.08 -21.89 16.33
N LYS A 275 16.10 -21.67 17.17
CA LYS A 275 17.27 -22.55 17.27
C LYS A 275 17.79 -22.60 18.70
N VAL A 276 18.10 -23.82 19.14
CA VAL A 276 18.83 -24.04 20.39
C VAL A 276 20.30 -24.18 20.06
N ILE A 277 21.13 -23.42 20.77
CA ILE A 277 22.61 -23.52 20.67
C ILE A 277 23.23 -23.70 22.04
N THR A 278 24.40 -24.31 22.07
CA THR A 278 25.24 -24.41 23.29
C THR A 278 26.58 -23.71 23.03
N THR A 279 26.86 -22.67 23.79
CA THR A 279 28.13 -21.94 23.74
C THR A 279 29.09 -22.49 24.81
N THR A 280 30.36 -22.62 24.46
CA THR A 280 31.42 -23.13 25.36
C THR A 280 32.29 -22.00 25.91
N ALA A 281 32.12 -20.79 25.45
CA ALA A 281 32.87 -19.60 25.87
C ALA A 281 31.95 -18.43 26.16
N ASP A 282 32.37 -17.59 27.09
CA ASP A 282 31.72 -16.29 27.33
C ASP A 282 31.92 -15.35 26.14
N ASN A 283 30.99 -14.39 25.98
CA ASN A 283 30.99 -13.40 24.90
C ASN A 283 30.99 -14.03 23.50
N THR A 284 30.29 -15.15 23.33
CA THR A 284 30.15 -15.81 22.01
C THR A 284 29.32 -14.99 21.07
N PRO A 285 29.86 -14.55 19.91
CA PRO A 285 29.08 -13.79 18.92
C PRO A 285 28.08 -14.68 18.18
N VAL A 286 26.89 -14.15 17.97
CA VAL A 286 25.85 -14.76 17.12
C VAL A 286 25.38 -13.76 16.09
N SER A 287 25.23 -14.22 14.85
CA SER A 287 24.70 -13.45 13.71
C SER A 287 23.55 -14.21 13.07
N ILE A 288 22.61 -13.46 12.49
CA ILE A 288 21.45 -14.01 11.81
C ILE A 288 21.42 -13.48 10.39
N VAL A 289 21.21 -14.40 9.43
CA VAL A 289 21.08 -14.12 8.02
C VAL A 289 19.85 -14.88 7.49
N ALA A 290 19.10 -14.29 6.57
CA ALA A 290 18.00 -14.99 5.91
C ALA A 290 18.19 -15.03 4.40
N THR A 291 17.57 -16.02 3.76
CA THR A 291 17.38 -16.05 2.32
C THR A 291 15.91 -15.93 2.02
N GLY A 292 15.58 -15.16 0.98
CA GLY A 292 14.21 -14.93 0.55
C GLY A 292 14.03 -15.03 -0.95
N ALA A 293 12.78 -15.13 -1.36
CA ALA A 293 12.34 -15.00 -2.74
C ALA A 293 11.54 -13.72 -2.88
N GLU A 294 12.06 -12.75 -3.64
CA GLU A 294 11.37 -11.50 -3.93
C GLU A 294 10.51 -11.64 -5.18
N TYR A 295 9.25 -11.31 -5.05
CA TYR A 295 8.29 -11.20 -6.14
C TYR A 295 8.05 -9.72 -6.46
N SER A 296 7.61 -9.45 -7.70
CA SER A 296 7.38 -8.08 -8.17
C SER A 296 6.41 -8.10 -9.34
N LYS A 297 6.02 -6.96 -9.87
CA LYS A 297 5.21 -6.90 -11.09
C LYS A 297 5.87 -7.55 -12.32
N ALA A 298 7.18 -7.75 -12.30
CA ALA A 298 7.91 -8.43 -13.38
C ALA A 298 7.85 -9.96 -13.24
N THR A 299 7.65 -10.48 -12.03
CA THR A 299 7.66 -11.92 -11.75
C THR A 299 6.28 -12.49 -11.43
N GLY A 300 5.35 -11.65 -10.96
CA GLY A 300 4.11 -12.13 -10.38
C GLY A 300 4.40 -13.04 -9.18
N THR A 301 3.68 -14.15 -9.07
CA THR A 301 3.87 -15.17 -8.03
C THR A 301 4.63 -16.42 -8.51
N GLU A 302 5.24 -16.37 -9.67
CA GLU A 302 5.98 -17.50 -10.22
C GLU A 302 7.29 -17.73 -9.47
N ASP A 303 7.39 -18.79 -8.69
CA ASP A 303 8.57 -19.12 -7.89
C ASP A 303 9.85 -19.24 -8.73
N ALA A 304 9.75 -19.76 -9.94
CA ALA A 304 10.88 -19.89 -10.86
C ALA A 304 11.43 -18.54 -11.35
N ALA A 305 10.61 -17.50 -11.33
CA ALA A 305 10.96 -16.15 -11.76
C ALA A 305 11.29 -15.22 -10.56
N ALA A 306 11.00 -15.64 -9.33
CA ALA A 306 11.31 -14.87 -8.13
C ALA A 306 12.83 -14.61 -8.02
N VAL A 307 13.18 -13.42 -7.57
CA VAL A 307 14.59 -13.04 -7.37
C VAL A 307 15.04 -13.48 -5.99
N GLU A 308 16.10 -14.28 -5.93
CA GLU A 308 16.69 -14.68 -4.66
C GLU A 308 17.37 -13.48 -3.98
N LYS A 309 17.10 -13.32 -2.67
CA LYS A 309 17.64 -12.25 -1.83
C LYS A 309 18.34 -12.86 -0.63
N THR A 310 19.54 -12.36 -0.33
CA THR A 310 20.16 -12.51 0.97
C THR A 310 19.84 -11.31 1.82
N LEU A 311 19.29 -11.52 3.01
CA LEU A 311 18.92 -10.50 3.97
C LEU A 311 19.88 -10.56 5.14
N ASN A 312 20.68 -9.53 5.33
CA ASN A 312 21.62 -9.38 6.42
C ASN A 312 21.04 -8.43 7.46
N TYR A 313 21.33 -8.68 8.72
CA TYR A 313 20.79 -7.91 9.83
C TYR A 313 21.86 -7.45 10.80
N THR A 314 21.69 -6.24 11.34
CA THR A 314 22.31 -5.84 12.60
C THR A 314 21.38 -6.22 13.74
N LEU A 315 21.95 -6.69 14.86
CA LEU A 315 21.24 -7.18 16.03
C LEU A 315 21.50 -6.25 17.20
N ALA A 316 20.48 -5.60 17.74
CA ALA A 316 20.57 -4.72 18.90
C ALA A 316 19.25 -4.69 19.67
N ASP A 317 19.31 -4.74 20.98
CA ASP A 317 18.16 -4.56 21.88
C ASP A 317 16.93 -5.38 21.52
N GLY A 318 17.15 -6.63 21.08
CA GLY A 318 16.07 -7.52 20.68
C GLY A 318 15.46 -7.24 19.29
N LYS A 319 16.05 -6.33 18.53
CA LYS A 319 15.59 -5.96 17.17
C LYS A 319 16.61 -6.34 16.11
N MET A 320 16.09 -6.72 14.95
CA MET A 320 16.86 -6.97 13.75
C MET A 320 16.59 -5.84 12.75
N THR A 321 17.67 -5.19 12.32
CA THR A 321 17.59 -4.11 11.34
C THR A 321 18.32 -4.53 10.07
N ASP A 322 17.69 -4.33 8.92
CA ASP A 322 18.28 -4.63 7.60
C ASP A 322 19.61 -3.88 7.44
N SER A 323 20.61 -4.56 6.91
CA SER A 323 21.94 -3.99 6.71
C SER A 323 22.65 -4.62 5.50
N GLU A 324 23.69 -3.95 4.98
CA GLU A 324 24.51 -4.52 3.89
C GLU A 324 25.30 -5.75 4.32
N ASN A 325 25.74 -5.77 5.58
CA ASN A 325 26.53 -6.85 6.15
C ASN A 325 25.91 -7.38 7.43
N ALA A 326 26.00 -8.67 7.66
CA ALA A 326 25.54 -9.28 8.91
C ALA A 326 26.32 -8.73 10.11
N GLY A 327 25.59 -8.17 11.08
CA GLY A 327 26.12 -7.82 12.40
C GLY A 327 26.02 -9.00 13.36
N SER A 328 26.57 -8.83 14.56
CA SER A 328 26.48 -9.83 15.61
C SER A 328 26.14 -9.21 16.97
N VAL A 329 25.52 -10.01 17.83
CA VAL A 329 25.35 -9.73 19.26
C VAL A 329 26.08 -10.81 20.05
N ASN A 330 26.64 -10.48 21.21
CA ASN A 330 27.35 -11.43 22.03
C ASN A 330 26.43 -12.07 23.08
N ILE A 331 26.50 -13.39 23.20
CA ILE A 331 25.96 -14.14 24.34
C ILE A 331 26.96 -14.00 25.47
N PRO A 332 26.60 -13.36 26.60
CA PRO A 332 27.59 -12.94 27.62
C PRO A 332 28.26 -14.09 28.37
N THR A 333 27.56 -15.21 28.58
CA THR A 333 28.08 -16.36 29.35
C THR A 333 27.95 -17.66 28.58
N ALA A 334 28.87 -18.59 28.81
CA ALA A 334 28.76 -19.92 28.24
C ALA A 334 27.52 -20.65 28.80
N GLY A 335 26.83 -21.42 27.92
CA GLY A 335 25.59 -22.12 28.31
C GLY A 335 24.74 -22.51 27.10
N THR A 336 23.61 -23.11 27.40
CA THR A 336 22.59 -23.43 26.40
C THR A 336 21.58 -22.29 26.30
N TYR A 337 21.22 -21.91 25.08
CA TYR A 337 20.30 -20.80 24.80
C TYR A 337 19.35 -21.15 23.66
N THR A 338 18.15 -20.67 23.79
CA THR A 338 17.17 -20.67 22.68
C THR A 338 17.11 -19.28 22.06
N ILE A 339 17.35 -19.21 20.76
CA ILE A 339 17.20 -18.00 19.96
C ILE A 339 15.91 -18.12 19.16
N THR A 340 15.04 -17.11 19.27
CA THR A 340 13.80 -17.04 18.53
C THR A 340 13.72 -15.74 17.75
N VAL A 341 13.27 -15.80 16.50
CA VAL A 341 13.01 -14.63 15.63
C VAL A 341 11.56 -14.65 15.18
N LYS A 342 10.88 -13.53 15.31
CA LYS A 342 9.48 -13.35 14.87
C LYS A 342 9.21 -11.91 14.44
N VAL A 343 8.06 -11.67 13.81
CA VAL A 343 7.63 -10.32 13.51
C VAL A 343 7.22 -9.61 14.79
N GLY A 344 7.78 -8.42 15.01
CA GLY A 344 7.47 -7.55 16.14
C GLY A 344 6.30 -6.61 15.87
N ASP A 345 5.91 -5.82 16.88
CA ASP A 345 4.73 -4.96 16.86
C ASP A 345 4.79 -3.82 15.83
N LYS A 346 6.00 -3.44 15.40
CA LYS A 346 6.22 -2.38 14.40
C LYS A 346 6.56 -2.91 13.01
N SER A 347 6.13 -4.16 12.72
CA SER A 347 6.48 -4.83 11.46
C SER A 347 7.99 -4.89 11.22
N ASP A 348 8.76 -4.90 12.30
CA ASP A 348 10.19 -5.19 12.34
C ASP A 348 10.40 -6.69 12.66
N LEU A 349 11.60 -7.21 12.46
CA LEU A 349 11.97 -8.49 13.03
C LEU A 349 12.51 -8.29 14.44
N ALA A 350 11.96 -9.06 15.38
CA ALA A 350 12.43 -9.12 16.75
C ALA A 350 13.12 -10.46 17.02
N TYR A 351 14.23 -10.44 17.77
CA TYR A 351 14.87 -11.64 18.26
C TYR A 351 14.89 -11.67 19.79
N SER A 352 14.91 -12.87 20.33
CA SER A 352 15.15 -13.10 21.75
C SER A 352 16.22 -14.18 21.94
N ILE A 353 17.01 -14.04 23.00
CA ILE A 353 18.02 -15.02 23.45
C ILE A 353 17.65 -15.36 24.89
N VAL A 354 17.19 -16.57 25.12
CA VAL A 354 16.73 -17.03 26.44
C VAL A 354 17.57 -18.20 26.89
N SER A 355 18.05 -18.17 28.13
CA SER A 355 18.85 -19.26 28.72
C SER A 355 18.02 -20.54 28.80
N GLY A 356 18.65 -21.67 28.49
CA GLY A 356 18.06 -22.99 28.45
C GLY A 356 17.45 -23.34 27.10
N ASP A 357 17.02 -24.57 26.95
CA ASP A 357 16.23 -25.07 25.86
C ASP A 357 14.75 -24.70 26.11
N GLN A 358 14.26 -23.68 25.40
CA GLN A 358 12.89 -23.20 25.46
C GLN A 358 12.06 -23.72 24.28
N THR A 359 12.54 -24.69 23.54
CA THR A 359 11.72 -25.36 22.56
C THR A 359 10.45 -25.82 23.27
N THR A 360 9.30 -25.42 22.75
CA THR A 360 7.99 -25.62 23.38
C THR A 360 7.92 -27.03 23.95
N PRO A 361 7.57 -27.22 25.23
CA PRO A 361 7.35 -28.53 25.77
C PRO A 361 6.41 -29.26 24.83
N LYS A 362 6.86 -30.42 24.29
CA LYS A 362 5.97 -31.27 23.50
C LYS A 362 4.70 -31.42 24.29
N PRO A 363 3.54 -31.15 23.68
CA PRO A 363 2.30 -31.52 24.34
C PRO A 363 2.40 -33.01 24.61
N THR A 364 2.54 -33.38 25.86
CA THR A 364 2.52 -34.76 26.27
C THR A 364 1.10 -35.21 26.11
N ILE A 365 0.80 -35.90 24.99
CA ILE A 365 -0.50 -36.51 24.78
C ILE A 365 -0.45 -37.87 25.40
N SER A 366 -1.43 -38.15 26.23
CA SER A 366 -1.58 -39.46 26.82
C SER A 366 -1.81 -40.50 25.71
N ASN A 367 -1.38 -41.64 25.94
CA ASN A 367 -1.29 -42.92 25.24
C ASN A 367 -2.03 -43.14 23.90
N THR A 368 -3.08 -42.42 23.54
CA THR A 368 -3.88 -42.65 22.33
C THR A 368 -4.21 -41.37 21.59
N ILE A 369 -4.07 -41.39 20.30
CA ILE A 369 -4.64 -40.41 19.38
C ILE A 369 -5.59 -41.17 18.42
N GLY A 370 -6.69 -40.56 18.02
CA GLY A 370 -7.64 -41.13 17.07
C GLY A 370 -7.87 -40.17 15.90
N MET A 371 -8.30 -40.72 14.79
CA MET A 371 -8.84 -40.00 13.65
C MET A 371 -10.35 -39.97 13.77
N PHE A 372 -10.94 -38.78 13.86
CA PHE A 372 -12.37 -38.58 14.10
C PHE A 372 -13.01 -37.81 12.95
N SER A 373 -14.32 -38.02 12.80
CA SER A 373 -15.16 -37.23 11.88
C SER A 373 -15.01 -35.72 12.16
N LYS A 374 -15.40 -34.94 11.16
CA LYS A 374 -15.36 -33.46 11.20
C LYS A 374 -16.05 -32.87 12.44
N ASP A 375 -17.14 -33.46 12.89
CA ASP A 375 -17.86 -33.09 14.11
C ASP A 375 -17.26 -33.66 15.40
N GLY A 376 -16.22 -34.49 15.30
CA GLY A 376 -15.56 -35.15 16.42
C GLY A 376 -16.39 -36.26 17.07
N SER A 377 -17.51 -36.68 16.47
CA SER A 377 -18.44 -37.64 17.08
C SER A 377 -18.13 -39.11 16.73
N THR A 378 -17.55 -39.34 15.54
CA THR A 378 -17.29 -40.70 15.04
C THR A 378 -15.79 -40.97 14.98
N LEU A 379 -15.34 -41.99 15.66
CA LEU A 379 -13.97 -42.50 15.59
C LEU A 379 -13.78 -43.35 14.34
N TYR A 380 -12.90 -42.97 13.46
CA TYR A 380 -12.52 -43.70 12.25
C TYR A 380 -11.36 -44.69 12.50
N ALA A 381 -10.32 -44.23 13.21
CA ALA A 381 -9.16 -45.05 13.53
C ALA A 381 -8.51 -44.65 14.85
N THR A 382 -7.92 -45.63 15.54
CA THR A 382 -7.09 -45.43 16.71
C THR A 382 -5.63 -45.60 16.31
N PHE A 383 -4.74 -44.75 16.80
CA PHE A 383 -3.32 -44.77 16.51
C PHE A 383 -2.56 -45.43 17.64
N THR A 384 -1.48 -46.10 17.28
CA THR A 384 -0.54 -46.70 18.23
C THR A 384 0.67 -45.75 18.36
N LYS A 385 1.04 -45.44 19.59
CA LYS A 385 2.26 -44.66 19.91
C LYS A 385 3.50 -45.49 19.56
N VAL A 386 4.35 -44.98 18.65
CA VAL A 386 5.60 -45.64 18.24
C VAL A 386 6.83 -45.05 18.92
N SER A 387 6.76 -43.77 19.27
CA SER A 387 7.72 -43.04 20.08
C SER A 387 7.05 -41.84 20.73
N GLU A 388 7.76 -41.10 21.57
CA GLU A 388 7.20 -39.89 22.20
C GLU A 388 6.74 -38.92 21.14
N GLY A 389 5.43 -38.57 21.18
CA GLY A 389 4.79 -37.63 20.23
C GLY A 389 4.57 -38.18 18.83
N VAL A 390 4.93 -39.44 18.52
CA VAL A 390 4.72 -40.05 17.19
C VAL A 390 3.78 -41.24 17.26
N TYR A 391 2.74 -41.21 16.43
CA TYR A 391 1.68 -42.20 16.43
C TYR A 391 1.43 -42.69 14.99
N THR A 392 1.09 -43.97 14.84
CA THR A 392 0.80 -44.58 13.55
C THR A 392 -0.46 -45.41 13.58
N CYS A 393 -1.14 -45.50 12.47
CA CYS A 393 -2.15 -46.54 12.21
C CYS A 393 -2.10 -46.95 10.73
N THR A 394 -2.68 -48.13 10.41
CA THR A 394 -3.01 -48.48 9.04
C THR A 394 -4.51 -48.31 8.89
N TYR A 395 -4.93 -47.54 7.88
CA TYR A 395 -6.32 -47.20 7.64
C TYR A 395 -6.74 -47.72 6.26
N ASP A 396 -7.91 -48.34 6.20
CA ASP A 396 -8.53 -48.82 4.95
C ASP A 396 -9.15 -47.64 4.20
N LEU A 397 -8.66 -47.36 3.00
CA LEU A 397 -9.09 -46.27 2.14
C LEU A 397 -10.17 -46.69 1.14
N SER A 398 -10.64 -47.93 1.14
CA SER A 398 -11.60 -48.45 0.16
C SER A 398 -12.95 -47.70 0.14
N ASN A 399 -13.29 -47.04 1.23
CA ASN A 399 -14.50 -46.21 1.37
C ASN A 399 -14.19 -44.71 1.46
N LEU A 400 -13.05 -44.31 0.98
CA LEU A 400 -12.65 -42.88 1.01
C LEU A 400 -13.48 -42.07 0.01
N TYR A 401 -14.48 -41.36 0.48
CA TYR A 401 -15.24 -40.39 -0.28
C TYR A 401 -15.34 -39.09 0.48
N ASP A 402 -14.61 -38.04 0.01
CA ASP A 402 -14.57 -36.68 0.58
C ASP A 402 -14.51 -36.65 2.12
N MET A 403 -13.72 -37.55 2.68
CA MET A 403 -13.65 -37.72 4.13
C MET A 403 -12.87 -36.56 4.74
N ARG A 404 -13.52 -35.82 5.61
CA ARG A 404 -12.95 -34.76 6.41
C ARG A 404 -12.83 -35.22 7.84
N PHE A 405 -11.67 -35.00 8.44
CA PHE A 405 -11.37 -35.47 9.77
C PHE A 405 -10.47 -34.54 10.58
N TYR A 406 -10.36 -34.85 11.86
CA TYR A 406 -9.41 -34.29 12.81
C TYR A 406 -8.69 -35.40 13.52
N PHE A 407 -7.47 -35.14 14.01
CA PHE A 407 -6.83 -35.99 14.99
C PHE A 407 -7.23 -35.52 16.39
N ILE A 408 -7.71 -36.41 17.22
CA ILE A 408 -8.13 -36.09 18.58
C ILE A 408 -7.48 -37.07 19.55
N GLY A 409 -6.92 -36.55 20.65
CA GLY A 409 -6.34 -37.29 21.74
C GLY A 409 -6.66 -36.63 23.07
N ASP A 410 -6.04 -37.11 24.15
CA ASP A 410 -6.09 -36.50 25.48
C ASP A 410 -4.70 -35.97 25.85
N ASP A 411 -4.62 -34.84 26.51
CA ASP A 411 -3.38 -34.30 27.04
C ASP A 411 -3.01 -34.96 28.40
N ILE A 412 -1.90 -34.54 29.03
CA ILE A 412 -1.44 -35.08 30.31
C ILE A 412 -2.42 -34.87 31.48
N ASP A 413 -3.37 -33.92 31.30
CA ASP A 413 -4.39 -33.61 32.29
C ASP A 413 -5.74 -34.26 31.94
N ASP A 414 -5.74 -35.26 31.04
CA ASP A 414 -6.91 -35.95 30.50
C ASP A 414 -7.92 -35.02 29.80
N LYS A 415 -7.44 -33.85 29.32
CA LYS A 415 -8.25 -32.96 28.51
C LYS A 415 -8.20 -33.41 27.06
N ARG A 416 -9.38 -33.39 26.44
CA ARG A 416 -9.50 -33.66 25.02
C ARG A 416 -8.79 -32.56 24.21
N VAL A 417 -7.87 -32.96 23.33
CA VAL A 417 -7.09 -32.08 22.46
C VAL A 417 -7.37 -32.42 21.01
N CYS A 418 -7.71 -31.43 20.22
CA CYS A 418 -8.02 -31.56 18.81
C CYS A 418 -6.89 -30.95 17.95
N TYR A 419 -6.56 -31.61 16.84
CA TYR A 419 -5.62 -31.15 15.84
C TYR A 419 -6.28 -31.11 14.47
N GLY A 420 -6.41 -29.94 13.91
CA GLY A 420 -6.79 -29.71 12.52
C GLY A 420 -5.58 -29.46 11.64
N SER A 421 -5.80 -29.07 10.39
CA SER A 421 -4.72 -28.58 9.51
C SER A 421 -4.50 -27.09 9.66
N VAL A 422 -3.27 -26.65 9.48
CA VAL A 422 -2.98 -25.24 9.22
C VAL A 422 -3.69 -24.84 7.93
N PRO A 423 -4.38 -23.71 7.86
CA PRO A 423 -5.07 -23.26 6.65
C PRO A 423 -4.17 -23.37 5.41
N ASN A 424 -4.66 -24.04 4.37
CA ASN A 424 -3.99 -24.37 3.11
C ASN A 424 -2.67 -25.17 3.24
N SER A 425 -2.39 -25.77 4.38
CA SER A 425 -1.23 -26.63 4.61
C SER A 425 -1.65 -27.93 5.26
N GLN A 426 -2.34 -28.76 4.50
CA GLN A 426 -3.02 -29.97 4.94
C GLN A 426 -2.15 -30.95 5.75
N PHE A 427 -0.84 -31.01 5.49
CA PHE A 427 0.09 -31.89 6.20
C PHE A 427 0.73 -31.26 7.44
N SER A 428 0.48 -29.97 7.70
CA SER A 428 0.86 -29.29 8.92
C SER A 428 -0.31 -29.24 9.89
N LEU A 429 -0.06 -29.60 11.15
CA LEU A 429 -1.10 -29.67 12.17
C LEU A 429 -1.20 -28.37 12.96
N TYR A 430 -2.42 -28.02 13.32
CA TYR A 430 -2.78 -26.91 14.19
C TYR A 430 -3.43 -27.47 15.45
N LYS A 431 -2.87 -27.18 16.63
CA LYS A 431 -3.46 -27.56 17.91
C LYS A 431 -4.57 -26.56 18.27
N GLU A 432 -5.78 -27.06 18.43
CA GLU A 432 -6.89 -26.22 18.85
C GLU A 432 -6.79 -25.88 20.34
N GLU A 433 -7.02 -24.62 20.67
CA GLU A 433 -7.11 -24.18 22.06
C GLU A 433 -8.45 -24.58 22.71
N ASP A 434 -9.48 -24.65 21.88
CA ASP A 434 -10.86 -25.00 22.29
C ASP A 434 -11.50 -25.89 21.22
N ASP A 435 -11.84 -27.14 21.57
CA ASP A 435 -12.50 -28.10 20.67
C ASP A 435 -13.90 -27.64 20.23
N SER A 436 -14.51 -26.71 20.95
CA SER A 436 -15.82 -26.13 20.60
C SER A 436 -15.74 -24.98 19.57
N ASN A 437 -14.56 -24.37 19.41
CA ASN A 437 -14.34 -23.25 18.50
C ASN A 437 -13.04 -23.44 17.71
N ARG A 438 -13.04 -24.37 16.77
CA ARG A 438 -11.87 -24.77 16.00
C ARG A 438 -11.47 -23.69 15.01
N GLN A 439 -10.19 -23.29 15.04
CA GLN A 439 -9.58 -22.32 14.14
C GLN A 439 -8.87 -23.01 12.96
N GLY A 440 -8.41 -24.25 13.15
CA GLY A 440 -7.80 -25.06 12.12
C GLY A 440 -8.83 -25.58 11.10
N TRP A 441 -8.35 -25.91 9.91
CA TRP A 441 -9.17 -26.51 8.89
C TRP A 441 -9.33 -28.02 9.10
N ASP A 442 -10.36 -28.58 8.45
CA ASP A 442 -10.49 -30.03 8.33
C ASP A 442 -9.24 -30.62 7.66
N ILE A 443 -8.86 -31.80 8.06
CA ILE A 443 -7.83 -32.59 7.38
C ILE A 443 -8.50 -33.48 6.34
N TRP A 444 -7.83 -33.70 5.21
CA TRP A 444 -8.32 -34.57 4.13
C TRP A 444 -7.16 -35.32 3.46
N PHE A 445 -7.47 -36.41 2.79
CA PHE A 445 -6.54 -37.11 1.91
C PHE A 445 -6.54 -36.48 0.53
N ASN A 446 -5.38 -36.42 -0.12
CA ASN A 446 -5.26 -35.97 -1.52
C ASN A 446 -5.85 -37.00 -2.49
N ASP A 447 -5.98 -36.62 -3.76
CA ASP A 447 -6.57 -37.48 -4.80
C ASP A 447 -5.75 -38.75 -5.09
N ASP A 448 -4.46 -38.78 -4.80
CA ASP A 448 -3.58 -39.93 -4.91
C ASP A 448 -4.00 -41.06 -3.97
N ALA A 449 -4.50 -40.73 -2.79
CA ALA A 449 -5.04 -41.70 -1.84
C ALA A 449 -6.23 -42.51 -2.38
N LYS A 450 -6.96 -41.97 -3.34
CA LYS A 450 -8.10 -42.68 -3.99
C LYS A 450 -7.68 -43.93 -4.77
N SER A 451 -6.40 -44.06 -5.12
CA SER A 451 -5.84 -45.24 -5.77
C SER A 451 -5.24 -46.26 -4.82
N MET A 452 -5.27 -45.99 -3.52
CA MET A 452 -4.71 -46.85 -2.49
C MET A 452 -5.81 -47.65 -1.82
N GLU A 453 -5.58 -48.93 -1.56
CA GLU A 453 -6.50 -49.75 -0.76
C GLU A 453 -6.43 -49.46 0.74
N SER A 454 -5.21 -49.16 1.20
CA SER A 454 -4.95 -48.77 2.57
C SER A 454 -3.69 -47.86 2.65
N ALA A 455 -3.59 -47.04 3.69
CA ALA A 455 -2.44 -46.21 3.94
C ALA A 455 -1.96 -46.39 5.38
N LYS A 456 -0.66 -46.35 5.54
CA LYS A 456 -0.05 -46.16 6.85
C LYS A 456 0.01 -44.65 7.13
N ILE A 457 -0.77 -44.20 8.11
CA ILE A 457 -0.83 -42.82 8.55
C ILE A 457 0.13 -42.64 9.72
N THR A 458 0.94 -41.59 9.67
CA THR A 458 1.84 -41.18 10.74
C THR A 458 1.49 -39.76 11.16
N VAL A 459 1.28 -39.56 12.46
CA VAL A 459 1.09 -38.26 13.11
C VAL A 459 2.32 -37.99 13.99
N ASP A 460 3.02 -36.92 13.74
CA ASP A 460 4.16 -36.47 14.52
C ASP A 460 3.86 -35.13 15.18
N LEU A 461 3.53 -35.15 16.45
CA LEU A 461 3.23 -33.97 17.25
C LEU A 461 4.49 -33.21 17.70
N ASN A 462 5.68 -33.76 17.47
CA ASN A 462 6.93 -33.05 17.73
C ASN A 462 7.21 -32.02 16.64
N THR A 463 6.85 -32.37 15.41
CA THR A 463 6.98 -31.49 14.23
C THR A 463 5.64 -30.88 13.82
N MET A 464 4.57 -31.22 14.54
CA MET A 464 3.19 -30.79 14.18
C MET A 464 2.87 -31.10 12.72
N THR A 465 3.15 -32.35 12.31
CA THR A 465 2.91 -32.81 10.93
C THR A 465 2.23 -34.18 10.91
N TRP A 466 1.60 -34.49 9.79
CA TRP A 466 1.15 -35.84 9.51
C TRP A 466 1.45 -36.19 8.05
N LYS A 467 1.48 -37.49 7.78
CA LYS A 467 1.65 -38.01 6.43
C LYS A 467 0.95 -39.36 6.30
N TYR A 468 0.74 -39.78 5.07
CA TYR A 468 0.34 -41.17 4.74
C TYR A 468 1.24 -41.73 3.63
N GLU A 469 1.43 -43.03 3.65
CA GLU A 469 2.27 -43.78 2.71
C GLU A 469 1.69 -45.20 2.48
#